data_8815e8998d6b49a443eaa058116f4197
#
_entry.id   8815e8998d6b49a443eaa058116f4197
#
_cell.length_a   1.000
_cell.length_b   1.000
_cell.length_c   1.000
_cell.angle_alpha   90.00
_cell.angle_beta   90.00
_cell.angle_gamma   90.00
#
_symmetry.space_group_name_H-M   'P 1'
#
loop_
_entity.id
_entity.type
_entity.pdbx_description
1 polymer ?
#
loop_
_entity_poly.entity_id
_entity_poly.type
_entity_poly.pdbx_seq_one_letter_code
_entity_poly.pdbx_strand_id
1 'polypeptide(L)'
;MRFKLTLAIDREKYGDCLPLNYQYEQSAVIYKLLASADEKYSAWLHNNGFQLENGKRFKLFCYSRLKFERYRLLPKAHCVNILGDRVEWLIGFLPEKSTSEFVEGLFANQKLVIGNSDYKVLFSVLKVEVLHPVNFQEVMQFVTLSPVCIREREGDRTQYQMPGSEHYNQAVLNG
;
A
#
# COMPACT_ATOMS: atom_id res chain seq x y z
N MET A 1 4.60 -12.13 -5.76
CA MET A 1 3.18 -12.61 -5.77
C MET A 1 2.25 -11.44 -5.54
N ARG A 2 0.98 -11.51 -6.00
CA ARG A 2 -0.02 -10.43 -5.80
C ARG A 2 -1.27 -11.01 -5.15
N PHE A 3 -1.84 -10.23 -4.23
CA PHE A 3 -3.06 -10.59 -3.49
C PHE A 3 -4.14 -9.55 -3.68
N LYS A 4 -5.39 -9.99 -3.72
CA LYS A 4 -6.56 -9.15 -3.57
C LYS A 4 -7.25 -9.54 -2.25
N LEU A 5 -7.31 -8.60 -1.34
CA LEU A 5 -8.05 -8.74 -0.09
C LEU A 5 -9.43 -8.13 -0.26
N THR A 6 -10.47 -8.87 0.14
CA THR A 6 -11.80 -8.33 0.34
C THR A 6 -12.03 -8.18 1.84
N LEU A 7 -12.29 -6.96 2.27
CA LEU A 7 -12.41 -6.57 3.67
C LEU A 7 -13.83 -6.12 3.97
N ALA A 8 -14.36 -6.50 5.13
CA ALA A 8 -15.58 -5.93 5.70
C ALA A 8 -15.23 -4.86 6.74
N ILE A 9 -16.09 -3.83 6.87
CA ILE A 9 -15.92 -2.77 7.83
C ILE A 9 -16.67 -3.11 9.11
N ASP A 10 -15.97 -3.03 10.23
CA ASP A 10 -16.56 -3.08 11.56
C ASP A 10 -16.70 -1.64 12.10
N ARG A 11 -17.90 -1.06 11.94
CA ARG A 11 -18.18 0.33 12.29
C ARG A 11 -18.35 0.55 13.79
N GLU A 12 -18.69 -0.50 14.54
CA GLU A 12 -19.04 -0.38 15.96
C GLU A 12 -17.84 0.04 16.80
N LYS A 13 -16.64 -0.42 16.44
CA LYS A 13 -15.45 -0.21 17.26
C LYS A 13 -14.83 1.18 17.09
N TYR A 14 -14.68 1.66 15.84
CA TYR A 14 -13.95 2.89 15.54
C TYR A 14 -14.67 3.81 14.55
N GLY A 15 -15.85 3.40 14.06
CA GLY A 15 -16.56 4.12 13.01
C GLY A 15 -16.10 3.76 11.60
N ASP A 16 -16.29 4.69 10.67
CA ASP A 16 -16.16 4.46 9.22
C ASP A 16 -15.36 5.55 8.48
N CYS A 17 -14.60 6.37 9.23
CA CYS A 17 -13.79 7.44 8.65
C CYS A 17 -12.30 7.10 8.68
N LEU A 18 -11.63 7.33 7.55
CA LEU A 18 -10.17 7.27 7.40
C LEU A 18 -9.59 8.64 7.09
N PRO A 19 -8.35 8.96 7.49
CA PRO A 19 -7.67 10.18 7.04
C PRO A 19 -7.51 10.16 5.52
N LEU A 20 -7.50 11.33 4.85
CA LEU A 20 -7.37 11.41 3.39
C LEU A 20 -6.08 10.77 2.86
N ASN A 21 -5.02 10.80 3.65
CA ASN A 21 -3.69 10.27 3.31
C ASN A 21 -3.36 8.95 4.01
N TYR A 22 -4.33 8.07 4.16
CA TYR A 22 -4.22 6.78 4.87
C TYR A 22 -3.20 5.78 4.27
N GLN A 23 -2.48 6.14 3.21
CA GLN A 23 -1.47 5.25 2.61
C GLN A 23 -0.32 4.91 3.55
N TYR A 24 0.06 5.84 4.42
CA TYR A 24 1.06 5.57 5.45
C TYR A 24 0.58 4.48 6.43
N GLU A 25 -0.66 4.58 6.87
CA GLU A 25 -1.31 3.62 7.77
C GLU A 25 -1.49 2.24 7.11
N GLN A 26 -1.75 2.20 5.79
CA GLN A 26 -1.75 0.94 5.04
C GLN A 26 -0.38 0.26 5.07
N SER A 27 0.69 1.04 4.86
CA SER A 27 2.06 0.53 4.97
C SER A 27 2.35 0.01 6.37
N ALA A 28 1.93 0.72 7.42
CA ALA A 28 2.12 0.29 8.80
C ALA A 28 1.40 -1.04 9.11
N VAL A 29 0.22 -1.26 8.53
CA VAL A 29 -0.50 -2.54 8.67
C VAL A 29 0.28 -3.68 7.99
N ILE A 30 0.85 -3.46 6.81
CA ILE A 30 1.69 -4.48 6.14
C ILE A 30 2.86 -4.86 7.04
N TYR A 31 3.59 -3.88 7.61
CA TYR A 31 4.70 -4.16 8.52
C TYR A 31 4.25 -4.88 9.81
N LYS A 32 3.07 -4.56 10.35
CA LYS A 32 2.50 -5.28 11.49
C LYS A 32 2.22 -6.75 11.18
N LEU A 33 1.68 -7.02 10.00
CA LEU A 33 1.42 -8.38 9.56
C LEU A 33 2.74 -9.17 9.38
N LEU A 34 3.73 -8.57 8.75
CA LEU A 34 5.06 -9.17 8.64
C LEU A 34 5.71 -9.43 10.00
N ALA A 35 5.57 -8.47 10.93
CA ALA A 35 6.14 -8.58 12.28
C ALA A 35 5.47 -9.66 13.13
N SER A 36 4.18 -9.94 12.90
CA SER A 36 3.47 -11.01 13.62
C SER A 36 3.93 -12.41 13.22
N ALA A 37 4.54 -12.57 12.04
CA ALA A 37 5.16 -13.81 11.58
C ALA A 37 6.67 -13.82 11.89
N ASP A 38 7.41 -12.77 11.49
CA ASP A 38 8.84 -12.61 11.75
C ASP A 38 9.17 -11.14 12.07
N GLU A 39 9.28 -10.81 13.36
CA GLU A 39 9.59 -9.46 13.84
C GLU A 39 10.97 -8.97 13.35
N LYS A 40 11.97 -9.85 13.32
CA LYS A 40 13.33 -9.50 12.87
C LYS A 40 13.34 -9.17 11.38
N TYR A 41 12.63 -9.95 10.59
CA TYR A 41 12.51 -9.69 9.16
C TYR A 41 11.77 -8.38 8.89
N SER A 42 10.66 -8.14 9.56
CA SER A 42 9.90 -6.89 9.44
C SER A 42 10.76 -5.66 9.79
N ALA A 43 11.49 -5.72 10.91
CA ALA A 43 12.40 -4.64 11.33
C ALA A 43 13.55 -4.43 10.32
N TRP A 44 14.15 -5.51 9.82
CA TRP A 44 15.18 -5.43 8.78
C TRP A 44 14.62 -4.81 7.49
N LEU A 45 13.46 -5.27 7.03
CA LEU A 45 12.82 -4.76 5.83
C LEU A 45 12.50 -3.27 5.98
N HIS A 46 12.01 -2.84 7.13
CA HIS A 46 11.69 -1.44 7.41
C HIS A 46 12.96 -0.56 7.42
N ASN A 47 14.01 -0.97 8.13
CA ASN A 47 15.20 -0.15 8.36
C ASN A 47 16.18 -0.21 7.20
N ASN A 48 16.43 -1.40 6.67
CA ASN A 48 17.45 -1.66 5.65
C ASN A 48 16.79 -1.86 4.26
N GLY A 49 15.95 -2.89 4.12
CA GLY A 49 15.41 -3.32 2.84
C GLY A 49 16.47 -3.87 1.89
N PHE A 50 16.10 -4.02 0.62
CA PHE A 50 16.97 -4.52 -0.44
C PHE A 50 17.76 -3.35 -1.04
N GLN A 51 19.07 -3.46 -1.05
CA GLN A 51 19.96 -2.42 -1.56
C GLN A 51 20.44 -2.77 -2.98
N LEU A 52 20.35 -1.80 -3.89
CA LEU A 52 20.95 -1.89 -5.21
C LEU A 52 22.41 -1.39 -5.17
N GLU A 53 23.16 -1.69 -6.24
CA GLU A 53 24.57 -1.28 -6.42
C GLU A 53 24.76 0.25 -6.32
N ASN A 54 23.76 1.03 -6.74
CA ASN A 54 23.77 2.50 -6.64
C ASN A 54 23.44 3.03 -5.23
N GLY A 55 23.33 2.16 -4.22
CA GLY A 55 23.01 2.52 -2.83
C GLY A 55 21.53 2.77 -2.54
N LYS A 56 20.64 2.80 -3.53
CA LYS A 56 19.20 2.93 -3.33
C LYS A 56 18.65 1.69 -2.60
N ARG A 57 17.69 1.92 -1.70
CA ARG A 57 17.05 0.88 -0.90
C ARG A 57 15.59 0.73 -1.27
N PHE A 58 15.15 -0.51 -1.46
CA PHE A 58 13.79 -0.85 -1.83
C PHE A 58 13.17 -1.84 -0.86
N LYS A 59 11.88 -1.74 -0.66
CA LYS A 59 11.11 -2.67 0.17
C LYS A 59 10.53 -3.82 -0.64
N LEU A 60 10.49 -3.66 -1.98
CA LEU A 60 10.05 -4.63 -2.97
C LEU A 60 8.62 -5.15 -2.70
N PHE A 61 7.77 -4.30 -2.14
CA PHE A 61 6.34 -4.48 -2.11
C PHE A 61 5.62 -3.20 -2.55
N CYS A 62 4.42 -3.36 -3.04
CA CYS A 62 3.55 -2.26 -3.42
C CYS A 62 2.10 -2.60 -3.06
N TYR A 63 1.27 -1.57 -2.97
CA TYR A 63 -0.16 -1.73 -2.68
C TYR A 63 -0.97 -0.62 -3.35
N SER A 64 -2.24 -0.95 -3.63
CA SER A 64 -3.19 0.02 -4.16
C SER A 64 -3.78 0.88 -3.03
N ARG A 65 -4.44 1.96 -3.41
CA ARG A 65 -5.45 2.56 -2.53
C ARG A 65 -6.53 1.54 -2.22
N LEU A 66 -7.22 1.74 -1.08
CA LEU A 66 -8.43 1.01 -0.78
C LEU A 66 -9.52 1.37 -1.79
N LYS A 67 -10.11 0.38 -2.43
CA LYS A 67 -11.23 0.57 -3.35
C LYS A 67 -12.54 0.38 -2.58
N PHE A 68 -13.18 1.49 -2.29
CA PHE A 68 -14.47 1.53 -1.61
C PHE A 68 -15.62 1.34 -2.61
N GLU A 69 -16.65 0.59 -2.25
CA GLU A 69 -17.87 0.49 -3.05
C GLU A 69 -18.58 1.85 -3.14
N ARG A 70 -18.70 2.53 -2.00
CA ARG A 70 -19.27 3.88 -1.88
C ARG A 70 -18.53 4.63 -0.78
N TYR A 71 -18.29 5.90 -1.02
CA TYR A 71 -17.64 6.78 -0.03
C TYR A 71 -18.05 8.24 -0.23
N ARG A 72 -17.78 9.05 0.77
CA ARG A 72 -17.91 10.51 0.72
C ARG A 72 -16.62 11.16 1.19
N LEU A 73 -16.11 12.09 0.42
CA LEU A 73 -15.00 12.92 0.88
C LEU A 73 -15.53 14.02 1.82
N LEU A 74 -14.86 14.21 2.94
CA LEU A 74 -15.14 15.26 3.91
C LEU A 74 -13.90 16.17 4.04
N PRO A 75 -13.67 17.09 3.07
CA PRO A 75 -12.44 17.87 3.00
C PRO A 75 -12.19 18.74 4.25
N LYS A 76 -13.25 19.30 4.85
CA LYS A 76 -13.14 20.11 6.07
C LYS A 76 -12.69 19.28 7.29
N ALA A 77 -13.04 17.99 7.33
CA ALA A 77 -12.64 17.06 8.36
C ALA A 77 -11.37 16.29 8.00
N HIS A 78 -10.78 16.52 6.83
CA HIS A 78 -9.60 15.82 6.31
C HIS A 78 -9.74 14.29 6.31
N CYS A 79 -10.94 13.78 6.06
CA CYS A 79 -11.21 12.34 6.06
C CYS A 79 -12.08 11.88 4.88
N VAL A 80 -12.05 10.57 4.64
CA VAL A 80 -12.96 9.86 3.76
C VAL A 80 -13.90 9.00 4.61
N ASN A 81 -15.20 9.24 4.47
CA ASN A 81 -16.24 8.46 5.12
C ASN A 81 -16.66 7.31 4.21
N ILE A 82 -16.54 6.08 4.69
CA ILE A 82 -16.82 4.86 3.92
C ILE A 82 -18.28 4.46 4.12
N LEU A 83 -19.06 4.51 3.04
CA LEU A 83 -20.50 4.24 3.07
C LEU A 83 -20.84 2.79 2.65
N GLY A 84 -19.99 2.13 1.90
CA GLY A 84 -20.12 0.73 1.50
C GLY A 84 -19.66 -0.21 2.62
N ASP A 85 -20.05 -1.49 2.54
CA ASP A 85 -19.72 -2.49 3.57
C ASP A 85 -18.44 -3.27 3.22
N ARG A 86 -18.01 -3.21 1.96
CA ARG A 86 -16.84 -3.93 1.47
C ARG A 86 -15.81 -3.00 0.89
N VAL A 87 -14.56 -3.42 1.06
CA VAL A 87 -13.39 -2.71 0.55
C VAL A 87 -12.46 -3.72 -0.09
N GLU A 88 -11.94 -3.42 -1.28
CA GLU A 88 -10.89 -4.21 -1.92
C GLU A 88 -9.53 -3.54 -1.72
N TRP A 89 -8.52 -4.37 -1.47
CA TRP A 89 -7.14 -3.92 -1.34
C TRP A 89 -6.20 -4.85 -2.10
N LEU A 90 -5.40 -4.29 -3.01
CA LEU A 90 -4.40 -5.02 -3.78
C LEU A 90 -3.03 -4.83 -3.13
N ILE A 91 -2.30 -5.93 -2.93
CA ILE A 91 -0.94 -5.92 -2.37
C ILE A 91 -0.07 -6.84 -3.22
N GLY A 92 1.14 -6.40 -3.53
CA GLY A 92 2.12 -7.17 -4.28
C GLY A 92 3.46 -7.24 -3.57
N PHE A 93 4.05 -8.43 -3.50
CA PHE A 93 5.40 -8.67 -3.02
C PHE A 93 6.25 -9.29 -4.12
N LEU A 94 7.49 -8.83 -4.26
CA LEU A 94 8.47 -9.46 -5.12
C LEU A 94 9.22 -10.58 -4.37
N PRO A 95 9.75 -10.38 -3.14
CA PRO A 95 10.45 -11.42 -2.41
C PRO A 95 9.50 -12.52 -1.91
N GLU A 96 9.92 -13.77 -2.05
CA GLU A 96 9.17 -14.94 -1.55
C GLU A 96 9.03 -14.91 -0.03
N LYS A 97 10.09 -14.53 0.69
CA LYS A 97 10.05 -14.40 2.15
C LYS A 97 8.99 -13.39 2.59
N SER A 98 8.94 -12.18 1.98
CA SER A 98 7.89 -11.20 2.29
C SER A 98 6.49 -11.75 2.03
N THR A 99 6.33 -12.55 0.98
CA THR A 99 5.06 -13.19 0.64
C THR A 99 4.64 -14.19 1.71
N SER A 100 5.56 -15.05 2.14
CA SER A 100 5.33 -16.08 3.16
C SER A 100 4.94 -15.47 4.50
N GLU A 101 5.77 -14.53 5.00
CA GLU A 101 5.54 -13.85 6.27
C GLU A 101 4.24 -13.03 6.27
N PHE A 102 3.92 -12.40 5.12
CA PHE A 102 2.65 -11.68 4.99
C PHE A 102 1.44 -12.60 5.09
N VAL A 103 1.48 -13.74 4.41
CA VAL A 103 0.38 -14.73 4.43
C VAL A 103 0.22 -15.29 5.85
N GLU A 104 1.31 -15.69 6.50
CA GLU A 104 1.28 -16.20 7.87
C GLU A 104 0.72 -15.15 8.83
N GLY A 105 1.23 -13.93 8.80
CA GLY A 105 0.76 -12.84 9.64
C GLY A 105 -0.71 -12.49 9.40
N LEU A 106 -1.18 -12.57 8.14
CA LEU A 106 -2.57 -12.31 7.79
C LEU A 106 -3.52 -13.40 8.34
N PHE A 107 -3.12 -14.66 8.29
CA PHE A 107 -3.90 -15.75 8.89
C PHE A 107 -3.93 -15.70 10.42
N ALA A 108 -2.83 -15.24 11.04
CA ALA A 108 -2.79 -15.01 12.48
C ALA A 108 -3.64 -13.80 12.91
N ASN A 109 -3.79 -12.78 12.04
CA ASN A 109 -4.45 -11.51 12.35
C ASN A 109 -5.47 -11.15 11.27
N GLN A 110 -6.69 -11.69 11.38
CA GLN A 110 -7.75 -11.43 10.42
C GLN A 110 -8.48 -10.08 10.63
N LYS A 111 -8.07 -9.30 11.63
CA LYS A 111 -8.60 -7.96 11.91
C LYS A 111 -7.52 -6.91 11.74
N LEU A 112 -7.75 -5.96 10.83
CA LEU A 112 -6.82 -4.92 10.45
C LEU A 112 -7.35 -3.56 10.86
N VAL A 113 -6.57 -2.80 11.62
CA VAL A 113 -6.90 -1.41 11.95
C VAL A 113 -6.07 -0.50 11.06
N ILE A 114 -6.73 0.28 10.21
CA ILE A 114 -6.09 1.28 9.35
C ILE A 114 -6.55 2.65 9.83
N GLY A 115 -5.62 3.58 9.98
CA GLY A 115 -5.88 4.96 10.38
C GLY A 115 -4.94 5.44 11.48
N ASN A 116 -5.13 6.70 11.87
CA ASN A 116 -4.31 7.42 12.85
C ASN A 116 -5.04 7.61 14.20
N SER A 117 -4.59 8.58 15.02
CA SER A 117 -5.24 8.92 16.29
C SER A 117 -6.67 9.45 16.11
N ASP A 118 -6.90 10.22 15.06
CA ASP A 118 -8.16 10.96 14.87
C ASP A 118 -9.21 10.13 14.14
N TYR A 119 -8.78 9.41 13.11
CA TYR A 119 -9.63 8.58 12.27
C TYR A 119 -9.00 7.21 12.02
N LYS A 120 -9.72 6.16 12.37
CA LYS A 120 -9.31 4.78 12.10
C LYS A 120 -10.53 3.89 11.90
N VAL A 121 -10.34 2.84 11.14
CA VAL A 121 -11.38 1.87 10.82
C VAL A 121 -10.85 0.47 11.10
N LEU A 122 -11.70 -0.36 11.70
CA LEU A 122 -11.43 -1.78 11.85
C LEU A 122 -12.00 -2.52 10.65
N PHE A 123 -11.15 -3.30 10.00
CA PHE A 123 -11.51 -4.16 8.90
C PHE A 123 -11.36 -5.63 9.31
N SER A 124 -12.31 -6.46 8.89
CA SER A 124 -12.22 -7.94 8.99
C SER A 124 -11.92 -8.50 7.59
N VAL A 125 -10.95 -9.39 7.50
CA VAL A 125 -10.59 -10.05 6.24
C VAL A 125 -11.65 -11.10 5.91
N LEU A 126 -12.41 -10.89 4.81
CA LEU A 126 -13.42 -11.82 4.34
C LEU A 126 -12.86 -12.83 3.35
N LYS A 127 -11.96 -12.38 2.49
CA LYS A 127 -11.42 -13.19 1.39
C LYS A 127 -10.01 -12.75 1.04
N VAL A 128 -9.16 -13.72 0.74
CA VAL A 128 -7.82 -13.52 0.18
C VAL A 128 -7.74 -14.29 -1.13
N GLU A 129 -7.45 -13.57 -2.20
CA GLU A 129 -7.31 -14.14 -3.55
C GLU A 129 -5.88 -13.92 -4.03
N VAL A 130 -5.22 -14.99 -4.45
CA VAL A 130 -3.94 -14.89 -5.16
C VAL A 130 -4.24 -14.56 -6.62
N LEU A 131 -3.68 -13.45 -7.11
CA LEU A 131 -3.86 -13.05 -8.50
C LEU A 131 -2.89 -13.81 -9.40
N HIS A 132 -3.38 -14.24 -10.56
CA HIS A 132 -2.54 -14.91 -11.55
C HIS A 132 -1.32 -14.05 -11.92
N PRO A 133 -0.17 -14.67 -12.17
CA PRO A 133 1.00 -13.99 -12.73
C PRO A 133 0.63 -13.28 -14.02
N VAL A 134 1.26 -12.14 -14.26
CA VAL A 134 1.12 -11.44 -15.55
C VAL A 134 2.05 -12.11 -16.54
N ASN A 135 1.53 -12.47 -17.70
CA ASN A 135 2.35 -12.87 -18.82
C ASN A 135 2.95 -11.60 -19.45
N PHE A 136 4.25 -11.41 -19.25
CA PHE A 136 4.98 -10.29 -19.83
C PHE A 136 5.10 -10.49 -21.36
N GLN A 137 4.79 -9.41 -22.08
CA GLN A 137 4.91 -9.35 -23.54
C GLN A 137 5.98 -8.31 -23.88
N GLU A 138 6.43 -8.32 -25.13
CA GLU A 138 7.43 -7.35 -25.63
C GLU A 138 6.95 -5.89 -25.46
N VAL A 139 5.64 -5.66 -25.65
CA VAL A 139 5.00 -4.36 -25.44
C VAL A 139 3.85 -4.53 -24.43
N MET A 140 3.86 -3.74 -23.38
CA MET A 140 2.84 -3.75 -22.34
C MET A 140 2.26 -2.36 -22.08
N GLN A 141 0.95 -2.31 -21.84
CA GLN A 141 0.29 -1.10 -21.34
C GLN A 141 0.01 -1.23 -19.85
N PHE A 142 0.34 -0.18 -19.11
CA PHE A 142 0.10 -0.10 -17.67
C PHE A 142 -0.87 1.05 -17.37
N VAL A 143 -1.79 0.80 -16.44
CA VAL A 143 -2.66 1.83 -15.88
C VAL A 143 -2.30 2.00 -14.42
N THR A 144 -2.04 3.24 -13.99
CA THR A 144 -1.73 3.54 -12.59
C THR A 144 -3.00 3.40 -11.74
N LEU A 145 -2.90 2.68 -10.62
CA LEU A 145 -3.99 2.54 -9.63
C LEU A 145 -3.98 3.67 -8.58
N SER A 146 -2.96 4.51 -8.60
CA SER A 146 -2.81 5.69 -7.76
C SER A 146 -2.06 6.77 -8.53
N PRO A 147 -2.18 8.05 -8.16
CA PRO A 147 -1.37 9.11 -8.78
C PRO A 147 0.12 8.81 -8.65
N VAL A 148 0.87 9.02 -9.73
CA VAL A 148 2.34 8.96 -9.72
C VAL A 148 2.85 10.35 -9.42
N CYS A 149 3.66 10.46 -8.36
CA CYS A 149 4.30 11.71 -7.95
C CYS A 149 5.81 11.49 -7.95
N ILE A 150 6.51 12.14 -8.87
CA ILE A 150 7.95 12.09 -8.97
C ILE A 150 8.53 13.37 -8.40
N ARG A 151 9.41 13.20 -7.43
CA ARG A 151 10.07 14.29 -6.74
C ARG A 151 11.57 14.19 -6.94
N GLU A 152 12.17 15.21 -7.50
CA GLU A 152 13.61 15.37 -7.58
C GLU A 152 14.07 16.47 -6.60
N ARG A 153 15.24 16.26 -6.04
CA ARG A 153 15.87 17.22 -5.14
C ARG A 153 17.10 17.80 -5.82
N GLU A 154 17.07 19.09 -6.06
CA GLU A 154 18.20 19.85 -6.61
C GLU A 154 18.67 20.84 -5.54
N GLY A 155 19.75 20.49 -4.83
CA GLY A 155 20.19 21.21 -3.64
C GLY A 155 19.13 21.22 -2.55
N ASP A 156 18.71 22.43 -2.10
CA ASP A 156 17.66 22.60 -1.09
C ASP A 156 16.25 22.73 -1.69
N ARG A 157 16.13 22.73 -3.01
CA ARG A 157 14.83 22.86 -3.68
C ARG A 157 14.28 21.48 -4.03
N THR A 158 12.99 21.31 -3.78
CA THR A 158 12.23 20.15 -4.23
C THR A 158 11.45 20.53 -5.48
N GLN A 159 11.66 19.80 -6.56
CA GLN A 159 10.93 19.96 -7.81
C GLN A 159 10.10 18.72 -8.10
N TYR A 160 8.85 18.92 -8.53
CA TYR A 160 7.96 17.84 -8.93
C TYR A 160 7.97 17.73 -10.45
N GLN A 161 8.28 16.54 -10.95
CA GLN A 161 8.27 16.25 -12.38
C GLN A 161 6.86 15.89 -12.84
N MET A 162 6.42 16.51 -13.92
CA MET A 162 5.10 16.27 -14.52
C MET A 162 5.23 15.36 -15.75
N PRO A 163 4.21 14.55 -16.06
CA PRO A 163 4.17 13.80 -17.31
C PRO A 163 4.43 14.72 -18.51
N GLY A 164 5.37 14.31 -19.38
CA GLY A 164 5.78 15.11 -20.54
C GLY A 164 6.98 16.04 -20.30
N SER A 165 7.49 16.19 -19.08
CA SER A 165 8.79 16.84 -18.86
C SER A 165 9.95 15.95 -19.33
N GLU A 166 11.07 16.57 -19.72
CA GLU A 166 12.24 15.88 -20.28
C GLU A 166 12.74 14.74 -19.37
N HIS A 167 12.77 14.99 -18.07
CA HIS A 167 13.29 14.03 -17.07
C HIS A 167 12.25 13.06 -16.53
N TYR A 168 10.95 13.25 -16.82
CA TYR A 168 9.88 12.43 -16.24
C TYR A 168 10.04 10.94 -16.51
N ASN A 169 10.21 10.58 -17.79
CA ASN A 169 10.32 9.17 -18.20
C ASN A 169 11.54 8.49 -17.56
N GLN A 170 12.68 9.19 -17.54
CA GLN A 170 13.89 8.67 -16.92
C GLN A 170 13.74 8.49 -15.41
N ALA A 171 13.08 9.44 -14.75
CA ALA A 171 12.82 9.37 -13.32
C ALA A 171 11.86 8.23 -12.96
N VAL A 172 10.85 7.95 -13.80
CA VAL A 172 9.96 6.77 -13.64
C VAL A 172 10.72 5.47 -13.74
N LEU A 173 11.65 5.35 -14.71
CA LEU A 173 12.44 4.13 -14.91
C LEU A 173 13.50 3.91 -13.83
N ASN A 174 14.03 4.98 -13.26
CA ASN A 174 15.08 4.91 -12.24
C ASN A 174 14.52 4.78 -10.79
N GLY A 175 13.21 4.83 -10.59
CA GLY A 175 12.50 4.61 -9.35
C GLY A 175 12.57 5.77 -8.39
#